data_fb63b4ce16a9034bb785f179b7bfa1b3
#
_entry.id   fb63b4ce16a9034bb785f179b7bfa1b3
#
_cell.length_a   1.000
_cell.length_b   1.000
_cell.length_c   1.000
_cell.angle_alpha   90.00
_cell.angle_beta   90.00
_cell.angle_gamma   90.00
#
_symmetry.space_group_name_H-M   'P 1'
#
loop_
_entity.id
_entity.type
_entity.pdbx_description
1 polymer ?
#
loop_
_entity_poly.entity_id
_entity_poly.type
_entity_poly.pdbx_seq_one_letter_code
_entity_poly.pdbx_strand_id
1 'polypeptide(L)' 'DGYVLLLVSTLTGVEEVVEYAGERGFSAAAVREESYSFETLSVLKLWHNQRA' A
#
# COMPACT_ATOMS: atom_id res chain seq x y z
N ASP A 1 15.99 -4.77 -4.40
CA ASP A 1 16.07 -3.43 -4.73
C ASP A 1 15.00 -2.97 -5.62
N GLY A 2 14.18 -2.18 -5.39
CA GLY A 2 13.12 -1.69 -6.19
C GLY A 2 11.88 -1.63 -5.37
N TYR A 3 10.89 -0.97 -5.90
CA TYR A 3 9.64 -0.84 -5.18
C TYR A 3 8.52 -0.65 -6.19
N VAL A 4 7.31 -0.79 -5.69
CA VAL A 4 6.11 -0.63 -6.50
C VAL A 4 5.25 0.43 -5.83
N LEU A 5 4.68 1.32 -6.64
CA LEU A 5 3.71 2.28 -6.15
C LEU A 5 2.34 1.80 -6.57
N LEU A 6 1.43 1.78 -5.61
CA LEU A 6 0.10 1.26 -5.84
C LEU A 6 -0.92 2.27 -5.34
N LEU A 7 -1.87 2.60 -6.19
CA LEU A 7 -2.94 3.52 -5.82
C LEU A 7 -4.12 2.71 -5.31
N VAL A 8 -4.53 2.98 -4.09
CA VAL A 8 -5.59 2.21 -3.45
C VAL A 8 -6.62 3.15 -2.86
N SER A 9 -7.88 2.84 -3.08
CA SER A 9 -9.00 3.60 -2.53
C SER A 9 -9.42 2.97 -1.20
N THR A 10 -9.91 3.80 -0.29
CA THR A 10 -10.45 3.26 0.96
C THR A 10 -11.66 2.37 0.71
N LEU A 11 -12.32 2.54 -0.41
CA LEU A 11 -13.43 1.67 -0.76
C LEU A 11 -12.94 0.26 -1.10
N THR A 12 -11.71 0.15 -1.55
CA THR A 12 -11.12 -1.14 -1.86
C THR A 12 -10.62 -1.84 -0.60
N GLY A 13 -10.16 -1.06 0.37
CA GLY A 13 -9.64 -1.64 1.60
C GLY A 13 -8.13 -1.61 1.65
N VAL A 14 -7.58 -0.49 2.15
CA VAL A 14 -6.14 -0.33 2.22
C VAL A 14 -5.52 -1.38 3.13
N GLU A 15 -6.18 -1.65 4.25
CA GLU A 15 -5.63 -2.59 5.23
C GLU A 15 -5.50 -3.99 4.66
N GLU A 16 -6.47 -4.38 3.84
CA GLU A 16 -6.42 -5.70 3.22
C GLU A 16 -5.26 -5.82 2.26
N VAL A 17 -5.00 -4.74 1.54
CA VAL A 17 -3.87 -4.75 0.60
C VAL A 17 -2.56 -4.86 1.36
N VAL A 18 -2.44 -4.10 2.45
CA VAL A 18 -1.22 -4.14 3.24
C VAL A 18 -0.99 -5.52 3.84
N GLU A 19 -2.06 -6.13 4.34
CA GLU A 19 -1.95 -7.48 4.89
C GLU A 19 -1.53 -8.48 3.82
N TYR A 20 -2.15 -8.37 2.67
CA TYR A 20 -1.85 -9.28 1.58
C TYR A 20 -0.39 -9.16 1.16
N ALA A 21 0.08 -7.93 1.05
CA ALA A 21 1.47 -7.70 0.68
C ALA A 21 2.42 -8.26 1.74
N GLY A 22 2.07 -8.08 3.01
CA GLY A 22 2.88 -8.59 4.10
C GLY A 22 3.03 -10.09 4.05
N GLU A 23 1.94 -10.79 3.73
CA GLU A 23 1.98 -12.23 3.65
C GLU A 23 2.89 -12.71 2.54
N ARG A 24 3.12 -11.86 1.56
CA ARG A 24 3.96 -12.22 0.42
C ARG A 24 5.38 -11.68 0.55
N GLY A 25 5.72 -11.18 1.72
CA GLY A 25 7.08 -10.75 1.98
C GLY A 25 7.38 -9.32 1.57
N PHE A 26 6.35 -8.50 1.45
CA PHE A 26 6.52 -7.10 1.12
C PHE A 26 6.23 -6.24 2.32
N SER A 27 6.93 -5.14 2.41
CA SER A 27 6.60 -4.09 3.33
C SER A 27 5.83 -3.02 2.58
N ALA A 28 4.98 -2.30 3.27
CA ALA A 28 4.15 -1.29 2.63
C ALA A 28 4.06 -0.05 3.50
N ALA A 29 4.04 1.09 2.87
CA ALA A 29 3.88 2.35 3.57
C ALA A 29 3.08 3.30 2.70
N ALA A 30 2.18 4.06 3.32
CA ALA A 30 1.44 5.07 2.61
C ALA A 30 2.32 6.30 2.48
N VAL A 31 2.64 6.66 1.24
CA VAL A 31 3.52 7.79 1.00
C VAL A 31 2.75 9.03 0.60
N ARG A 32 1.47 8.88 0.27
CA ARG A 32 0.65 10.01 -0.10
C ARG A 32 -0.81 9.64 0.05
N GLU A 33 -1.62 10.60 0.48
CA GLU A 33 -3.06 10.40 0.58
C GLU A 33 -3.77 11.65 0.08
N GLU A 34 -4.87 11.42 -0.63
CA GLU A 34 -5.72 12.48 -1.11
C GLU A 34 -7.15 12.15 -0.72
N SER A 35 -7.77 13.04 0.00
CA SER A 35 -9.14 12.84 0.46
C SER A 35 -10.13 13.51 -0.46
N TYR A 36 -11.17 12.76 -0.79
CA TYR A 36 -12.25 13.27 -1.62
C TYR A 36 -13.55 13.12 -0.83
N SER A 37 -14.64 13.59 -1.43
CA SER A 37 -15.91 13.59 -0.72
C SER A 37 -16.35 12.20 -0.28
N PHE A 38 -16.04 11.19 -1.08
CA PHE A 38 -16.54 9.85 -0.84
C PHE A 38 -15.47 8.85 -0.47
N GLU A 39 -14.21 9.19 -0.70
CA GLU A 39 -13.16 8.22 -0.49
C GLU A 39 -11.84 8.92 -0.31
N THR A 40 -10.89 8.18 0.20
CA THR A 40 -9.50 8.62 0.27
C THR A 40 -8.69 7.72 -0.63
N LEU A 41 -7.89 8.32 -1.47
CA LEU A 41 -6.97 7.57 -2.31
C LEU A 41 -5.60 7.60 -1.67
N SER A 42 -5.00 6.45 -1.55
CA SER A 42 -3.69 6.32 -0.93
C SER A 42 -2.71 5.75 -1.94
N VAL A 43 -1.53 6.34 -2.00
CA VAL A 43 -0.45 5.78 -2.78
C VAL A 43 0.43 5.00 -1.83
N LEU A 44 0.48 3.71 -2.03
CA LEU A 44 1.27 2.82 -1.20
C LEU A 44 2.56 2.48 -1.90
N LYS A 45 3.65 2.56 -1.16
CA LYS A 45 4.94 2.11 -1.65
C LYS A 45 5.20 0.75 -1.07
N LEU A 46 5.43 -0.22 -1.93
CA LEU A 46 5.70 -1.59 -1.50
C LEU A 46 7.10 -1.95 -1.92
N TRP A 47 7.82 -2.59 -1.03
CA TRP A 47 9.16 -3.07 -1.36
C TRP A 47 9.35 -4.43 -0.74
N HIS A 48 10.23 -5.19 -1.35
CA HIS A 48 10.48 -6.53 -0.89
C HIS A 48 11.20 -6.50 0.45
N ASN A 49 10.64 -7.20 1.41
CA ASN A 49 11.19 -7.21 2.75
C ASN A 49 12.29 -8.27 2.81
N GLN A 50 13.52 -7.84 2.55
CA GLN A 50 14.63 -8.77 2.55
C GLN A 50 15.22 -8.89 3.92
N ARG A 51 15.34 -10.11 4.36
CA ARG A 51 15.97 -10.40 5.63
C ARG A 51 17.15 -11.29 5.37
N ALA A 52 18.25 -10.87 5.82
CA ALA A 52 19.43 -11.70 5.65
C ALA A 52 19.46 -12.77 6.73
#